data_0671bd0c6553fefdf564e73b1416ea5e
#
_entry.id   0671bd0c6553fefdf564e73b1416ea5e
#
_cell.length_a   1.000
_cell.length_b   1.000
_cell.length_c   1.000
_cell.angle_alpha   90.00
_cell.angle_beta   90.00
_cell.angle_gamma   90.00
#
_symmetry.space_group_name_H-M   'P 1'
#
loop_
_entity.id
_entity.type
_entity.pdbx_description
1 polymer ?
#
loop_
_entity_poly.entity_id
_entity_poly.type
_entity_poly.pdbx_seq_one_letter_code
_entity_poly.pdbx_strand_id
1 'polypeptide(L)'
;MASCLIRSRLATVVAGALLLAACNSADGSGTASSPSTAVAVDDSEPATPRPRFRYPPAPSALDAEAQSATDALDAVATVKLWLGAAELDIAAVRALGDTGDIRYGWYLSDVLYFFPGDDGVVIVDAFEQLSGVSIADDPESESSPFRSLRNHLIAWDTPDYPEYQQDKSELFTLLEPAWEPFFSDEDADLDWRHVSWGGVYIDDRELGDPERCRPRGCIPSLDDPVTTDAAGGTWYPDDRIVFGLVEGDEALAFPKNIAEIHEMFNFTLGGRRFGLPYCTLCGSAQAYYTDNFGAAEQPVLRTTGLLSRSNKVMYDLVTQSVFDTFTGAAVSGPLQDAGIVLEESTVVRSTWGEWKTAHPNTRIIAEDGGIGRSYELDPLGGRDDNGPIFAIGDADARLDVQELVVGVIADDGTPIAFPSGQASAIIAAGGVVKLGGVRLESVGDGLRAVDVVTGDERAAHEAFWFAWSQFHPDTELFVP
;
A
#
# COMPACT_ATOMS: atom_id res chain seq x y z
N MET A 1 -7.21 31.93 -15.35
CA MET A 1 -5.80 32.26 -15.02
C MET A 1 -5.52 32.19 -13.52
N ALA A 2 -6.43 32.55 -12.63
CA ALA A 2 -6.26 32.43 -11.18
C ALA A 2 -6.12 30.96 -10.72
N SER A 3 -6.91 30.07 -11.30
CA SER A 3 -6.90 28.61 -10.95
C SER A 3 -5.56 27.90 -11.21
N CYS A 4 -4.81 28.32 -12.24
CA CYS A 4 -3.51 27.70 -12.57
C CYS A 4 -2.38 28.14 -11.62
N LEU A 5 -2.46 29.36 -11.08
CA LEU A 5 -1.47 29.89 -10.13
C LEU A 5 -1.63 29.30 -8.71
N ILE A 6 -2.86 29.01 -8.31
CA ILE A 6 -3.16 28.39 -7.02
C ILE A 6 -2.62 26.94 -6.98
N ARG A 7 -2.84 26.17 -8.07
CA ARG A 7 -2.31 24.80 -8.19
C ARG A 7 -0.78 24.71 -8.12
N SER A 8 -0.08 25.74 -8.63
CA SER A 8 1.38 25.78 -8.59
C SER A 8 1.93 26.03 -7.18
N ARG A 9 1.20 26.72 -6.31
CA ARG A 9 1.63 27.01 -4.94
C ARG A 9 1.41 25.83 -3.99
N LEU A 10 0.27 25.14 -4.08
CA LEU A 10 0.05 23.90 -3.32
C LEU A 10 1.10 22.84 -3.69
N ALA A 11 1.34 22.63 -4.99
CA ALA A 11 2.38 21.68 -5.45
C ALA A 11 3.77 22.02 -4.91
N THR A 12 4.07 23.30 -4.68
CA THR A 12 5.38 23.74 -4.18
C THR A 12 5.53 23.53 -2.67
N VAL A 13 4.46 23.70 -1.91
CA VAL A 13 4.47 23.49 -0.44
C VAL A 13 4.58 22.00 -0.11
N VAL A 14 3.83 21.15 -0.84
CA VAL A 14 3.85 19.69 -0.65
C VAL A 14 5.14 19.06 -1.14
N ALA A 15 5.74 19.57 -2.23
CA ALA A 15 7.00 19.05 -2.76
C ALA A 15 8.19 19.23 -1.78
N GLY A 16 8.12 20.18 -0.85
CA GLY A 16 9.18 20.40 0.13
C GLY A 16 9.29 19.34 1.22
N ALA A 17 8.20 18.64 1.53
CA ALA A 17 8.17 17.65 2.62
C ALA A 17 8.33 16.19 2.14
N LEU A 18 8.12 15.91 0.85
CA LEU A 18 8.02 14.55 0.30
C LEU A 18 9.05 14.23 -0.80
N LEU A 19 9.98 15.13 -1.11
CA LEU A 19 11.04 14.92 -2.11
C LEU A 19 12.01 13.76 -1.80
N LEU A 20 11.81 13.04 -0.71
CA LEU A 20 12.58 11.83 -0.38
C LEU A 20 12.01 10.54 -1.01
N ALA A 21 10.84 10.58 -1.62
CA ALA A 21 10.20 9.38 -2.20
C ALA A 21 10.19 9.34 -3.74
N ALA A 22 10.51 10.44 -4.43
CA ALA A 22 10.59 10.45 -5.88
C ALA A 22 12.02 10.25 -6.35
N CYS A 23 12.27 9.15 -7.05
CA CYS A 23 13.53 8.80 -7.69
C CYS A 23 14.18 10.00 -8.40
N ASN A 24 15.22 10.54 -7.81
CA ASN A 24 16.05 11.58 -8.40
C ASN A 24 16.99 10.93 -9.43
N SER A 25 16.57 10.85 -10.69
CA SER A 25 17.48 10.54 -11.79
C SER A 25 18.09 11.85 -12.27
N ALA A 26 19.21 12.22 -11.68
CA ALA A 26 20.07 13.27 -12.22
C ALA A 26 20.89 12.70 -13.38
N ASP A 27 20.82 13.36 -14.54
CA ASP A 27 21.87 13.27 -15.56
C ASP A 27 23.17 13.79 -14.94
N GLY A 28 24.15 12.93 -14.75
CA GLY A 28 25.43 13.29 -14.17
C GLY A 28 26.57 12.52 -14.79
N SER A 29 27.42 13.22 -15.47
CA SER A 29 28.75 12.82 -15.94
C SER A 29 29.65 12.36 -14.80
N GLY A 30 30.39 11.28 -15.07
CA GLY A 30 31.20 10.49 -14.15
C GLY A 30 32.23 11.16 -13.28
N THR A 31 32.55 10.46 -12.20
CA THR A 31 33.94 10.29 -11.71
C THR A 31 34.05 9.03 -10.83
N ALA A 32 35.19 8.41 -10.94
CA ALA A 32 35.70 7.16 -10.48
C ALA A 32 35.25 6.62 -9.11
N SER A 33 34.92 5.35 -9.09
CA SER A 33 34.67 4.46 -7.95
C SER A 33 35.96 4.09 -7.19
N SER A 34 35.87 4.17 -5.86
CA SER A 34 36.77 3.43 -4.96
C SER A 34 36.09 2.10 -4.55
N PRO A 35 36.84 1.02 -4.32
CA PRO A 35 36.25 -0.29 -4.08
C PRO A 35 35.60 -0.36 -2.69
N SER A 36 34.31 -0.71 -2.68
CA SER A 36 33.57 -1.04 -1.46
C SER A 36 34.06 -2.39 -0.94
N THR A 37 34.59 -2.39 0.27
CA THR A 37 34.83 -3.61 1.06
C THR A 37 33.48 -4.24 1.42
N ALA A 38 33.29 -5.49 1.03
CA ALA A 38 32.16 -6.31 1.46
C ALA A 38 32.07 -6.31 2.99
N VAL A 39 31.00 -5.79 3.54
CA VAL A 39 30.65 -5.94 4.94
C VAL A 39 30.09 -7.35 5.10
N ALA A 40 30.76 -8.14 5.92
CA ALA A 40 30.27 -9.45 6.33
C ALA A 40 28.89 -9.29 6.99
N VAL A 41 27.94 -10.12 6.58
CA VAL A 41 26.66 -10.26 7.26
C VAL A 41 26.97 -10.76 8.66
N ASP A 42 26.74 -9.92 9.64
CA ASP A 42 26.83 -10.26 11.05
C ASP A 42 25.65 -11.18 11.39
N ASP A 43 25.93 -12.37 11.95
CA ASP A 43 24.95 -13.26 12.57
C ASP A 43 24.40 -12.57 13.84
N SER A 44 23.65 -11.49 13.69
CA SER A 44 22.99 -10.82 14.80
C SER A 44 21.84 -11.70 15.30
N GLU A 45 21.87 -11.99 16.62
CA GLU A 45 20.76 -12.57 17.36
C GLU A 45 19.42 -11.95 16.92
N PRO A 46 18.32 -12.74 16.87
CA PRO A 46 17.01 -12.21 16.55
C PRO A 46 16.73 -11.00 17.44
N ALA A 47 16.48 -9.86 16.81
CA ALA A 47 16.21 -8.62 17.52
C ALA A 47 15.04 -8.85 18.48
N THR A 48 15.24 -8.58 19.77
CA THR A 48 14.14 -8.59 20.75
C THR A 48 13.05 -7.64 20.26
N PRO A 49 11.79 -8.07 20.17
CA PRO A 49 10.69 -7.24 19.73
C PRO A 49 10.70 -5.90 20.46
N ARG A 50 10.70 -4.79 19.75
CA ARG A 50 10.60 -3.48 20.38
C ARG A 50 9.24 -3.41 21.08
N PRO A 51 9.15 -2.93 22.35
CA PRO A 51 7.87 -2.76 22.99
C PRO A 51 7.01 -1.81 22.13
N ARG A 52 5.83 -2.30 21.72
CA ARG A 52 4.88 -1.51 20.95
C ARG A 52 4.37 -0.35 21.80
N PHE A 53 4.17 0.80 21.18
CA PHE A 53 3.46 1.91 21.79
C PHE A 53 2.03 1.45 22.14
N ARG A 54 1.59 1.78 23.36
CA ARG A 54 0.22 1.50 23.79
C ARG A 54 -0.56 2.78 23.75
N TYR A 55 -1.52 2.83 22.85
CA TYR A 55 -2.40 3.98 22.72
C TYR A 55 -3.21 4.16 24.02
N PRO A 56 -3.39 5.43 24.48
CA PRO A 56 -4.28 5.70 25.61
C PRO A 56 -5.72 5.31 25.27
N PRO A 57 -6.63 5.21 26.28
CA PRO A 57 -8.03 4.97 26.02
C PRO A 57 -8.62 6.01 25.07
N ALA A 58 -9.49 5.56 24.16
CA ALA A 58 -10.18 6.45 23.24
C ALA A 58 -10.96 7.55 23.99
N PRO A 59 -10.89 8.82 23.51
CA PRO A 59 -11.77 9.86 24.01
C PRO A 59 -13.23 9.50 23.78
N SER A 60 -14.13 9.96 24.68
CA SER A 60 -15.56 9.79 24.43
C SER A 60 -15.98 10.63 23.23
N ALA A 61 -16.58 10.03 22.21
CA ALA A 61 -17.25 10.77 21.16
C ALA A 61 -18.43 11.56 21.78
N LEU A 62 -18.57 12.81 21.38
CA LEU A 62 -19.73 13.61 21.77
C LEU A 62 -20.97 13.11 21.03
N ASP A 63 -22.13 13.11 21.70
CA ASP A 63 -23.39 12.81 21.04
C ASP A 63 -23.64 13.78 19.89
N ALA A 64 -24.06 13.27 18.73
CA ALA A 64 -24.21 14.03 17.48
C ALA A 64 -25.19 15.20 17.52
N GLU A 65 -25.98 15.35 18.59
CA GLU A 65 -26.95 16.43 18.81
C GLU A 65 -26.38 17.67 19.49
N ALA A 66 -25.08 17.69 19.85
CA ALA A 66 -24.50 18.83 20.55
C ALA A 66 -24.33 20.04 19.61
N GLN A 67 -24.61 21.23 20.13
CA GLN A 67 -24.51 22.53 19.43
C GLN A 67 -23.11 22.82 18.84
N SER A 68 -22.10 22.09 19.29
CA SER A 68 -20.73 22.11 18.77
C SER A 68 -20.63 21.68 17.30
N ALA A 69 -21.58 20.91 16.75
CA ALA A 69 -21.54 20.42 15.37
C ALA A 69 -21.62 21.58 14.35
N THR A 70 -22.47 22.58 14.60
CA THR A 70 -22.59 23.74 13.69
C THR A 70 -21.32 24.57 13.66
N ASP A 71 -20.72 24.86 14.81
CA ASP A 71 -19.48 25.63 14.90
C ASP A 71 -18.32 24.87 14.24
N ALA A 72 -18.29 23.53 14.36
CA ALA A 72 -17.31 22.68 13.70
C ALA A 72 -17.47 22.68 12.18
N LEU A 73 -18.69 22.56 11.65
CA LEU A 73 -18.96 22.63 10.22
C LEU A 73 -18.56 23.98 9.63
N ASP A 74 -18.84 25.10 10.35
CA ASP A 74 -18.41 26.43 9.92
C ASP A 74 -16.87 26.56 9.91
N ALA A 75 -16.19 25.95 10.87
CA ALA A 75 -14.73 25.90 10.93
C ALA A 75 -14.15 25.08 9.78
N VAL A 76 -14.71 23.88 9.49
CA VAL A 76 -14.31 23.06 8.33
C VAL A 76 -14.50 23.83 7.03
N ALA A 77 -15.66 24.47 6.83
CA ALA A 77 -15.94 25.26 5.63
C ALA A 77 -14.94 26.41 5.47
N THR A 78 -14.52 27.05 6.58
CA THR A 78 -13.51 28.10 6.58
C THR A 78 -12.13 27.56 6.22
N VAL A 79 -11.73 26.42 6.80
CA VAL A 79 -10.46 25.76 6.44
C VAL A 79 -10.44 25.41 4.96
N LYS A 80 -11.51 24.82 4.42
CA LYS A 80 -11.62 24.49 2.99
C LYS A 80 -11.45 25.71 2.09
N LEU A 81 -12.02 26.86 2.47
CA LEU A 81 -11.86 28.11 1.73
C LEU A 81 -10.39 28.54 1.65
N TRP A 82 -9.67 28.46 2.76
CA TRP A 82 -8.27 28.83 2.83
C TRP A 82 -7.33 27.82 2.19
N LEU A 83 -7.66 26.52 2.27
CA LEU A 83 -6.94 25.48 1.54
C LEU A 83 -6.97 25.73 0.02
N GLY A 84 -8.10 26.16 -0.53
CA GLY A 84 -8.21 26.55 -1.94
C GLY A 84 -7.28 27.73 -2.32
N ALA A 85 -6.87 28.55 -1.37
CA ALA A 85 -5.88 29.62 -1.52
C ALA A 85 -4.44 29.18 -1.18
N ALA A 86 -4.23 27.92 -0.77
CA ALA A 86 -2.98 27.39 -0.21
C ALA A 86 -2.51 28.13 1.06
N GLU A 87 -3.46 28.56 1.87
CA GLU A 87 -3.25 29.19 3.18
C GLU A 87 -4.03 28.41 4.23
N LEU A 88 -3.57 28.41 5.47
CA LEU A 88 -4.25 27.77 6.60
C LEU A 88 -4.87 28.85 7.49
N ASP A 89 -6.18 28.77 7.75
CA ASP A 89 -6.82 29.60 8.77
C ASP A 89 -6.60 28.97 10.15
N ILE A 90 -5.64 29.51 10.87
CA ILE A 90 -5.28 29.08 12.23
C ILE A 90 -6.47 29.22 13.20
N ALA A 91 -7.33 30.23 13.01
CA ALA A 91 -8.48 30.45 13.90
C ALA A 91 -9.53 29.33 13.69
N ALA A 92 -9.77 28.94 12.44
CA ALA A 92 -10.67 27.83 12.11
C ALA A 92 -10.14 26.48 12.61
N VAL A 93 -8.83 26.22 12.47
CA VAL A 93 -8.20 25.01 13.03
C VAL A 93 -8.37 24.94 14.55
N ARG A 94 -8.14 26.05 15.27
CA ARG A 94 -8.36 26.11 16.72
C ARG A 94 -9.83 25.93 17.09
N ALA A 95 -10.76 26.50 16.31
CA ALA A 95 -12.19 26.31 16.54
C ALA A 95 -12.60 24.83 16.43
N LEU A 96 -11.97 24.05 15.52
CA LEU A 96 -12.16 22.60 15.50
C LEU A 96 -11.68 21.93 16.79
N GLY A 97 -10.50 22.32 17.30
CA GLY A 97 -9.98 21.83 18.59
C GLY A 97 -10.89 22.17 19.77
N ASP A 98 -11.50 23.37 19.78
CA ASP A 98 -12.40 23.83 20.82
C ASP A 98 -13.72 23.04 20.91
N THR A 99 -14.10 22.30 19.86
CA THR A 99 -15.32 21.50 19.85
C THR A 99 -15.27 20.34 20.82
N GLY A 100 -14.10 19.75 21.07
CA GLY A 100 -13.95 18.53 21.85
C GLY A 100 -14.54 17.28 21.19
N ASP A 101 -14.93 17.34 19.93
CA ASP A 101 -15.48 16.20 19.17
C ASP A 101 -14.38 15.50 18.38
N ILE A 102 -13.92 14.35 18.88
CA ILE A 102 -12.78 13.60 18.31
C ILE A 102 -13.00 13.20 16.84
N ARG A 103 -14.21 13.14 16.35
CA ARG A 103 -14.50 12.77 14.96
C ARG A 103 -13.86 13.73 13.96
N TYR A 104 -13.74 15.03 14.31
CA TYR A 104 -13.03 16.02 13.50
C TYR A 104 -11.50 15.81 13.48
N GLY A 105 -10.99 14.93 14.31
CA GLY A 105 -9.59 14.48 14.27
C GLY A 105 -9.19 13.91 12.91
N TRP A 106 -10.10 13.22 12.22
CA TRP A 106 -9.85 12.72 10.86
C TRP A 106 -9.56 13.85 9.88
N TYR A 107 -10.37 14.91 9.89
CA TYR A 107 -10.14 16.06 9.03
C TYR A 107 -8.85 16.80 9.38
N LEU A 108 -8.57 17.01 10.67
CA LEU A 108 -7.29 17.59 11.11
C LEU A 108 -6.11 16.74 10.64
N SER A 109 -6.22 15.40 10.66
CA SER A 109 -5.16 14.53 10.16
C SER A 109 -4.92 14.67 8.67
N ASP A 110 -5.99 14.79 7.87
CA ASP A 110 -5.87 15.01 6.44
C ASP A 110 -5.26 16.39 6.14
N VAL A 111 -5.68 17.43 6.84
CA VAL A 111 -5.12 18.79 6.70
C VAL A 111 -3.63 18.82 7.09
N LEU A 112 -3.24 18.14 8.17
CA LEU A 112 -1.85 18.06 8.63
C LEU A 112 -0.91 17.48 7.55
N TYR A 113 -1.40 16.54 6.77
CA TYR A 113 -0.62 15.96 5.67
C TYR A 113 -0.23 16.99 4.60
N PHE A 114 -1.07 18.00 4.38
CA PHE A 114 -0.84 19.07 3.40
C PHE A 114 -0.10 20.28 3.96
N PHE A 115 -0.11 20.46 5.28
CA PHE A 115 0.51 21.60 5.98
C PHE A 115 1.47 21.13 7.07
N PRO A 116 2.62 20.54 6.70
CA PRO A 116 3.66 20.18 7.67
C PRO A 116 4.44 21.42 8.14
N GLY A 117 5.29 21.27 9.14
CA GLY A 117 6.12 22.34 9.67
C GLY A 117 5.41 23.19 10.70
N ASP A 118 5.63 24.52 10.69
CA ASP A 118 5.09 25.44 11.72
C ASP A 118 3.56 25.45 11.74
N ASP A 119 2.91 25.36 10.58
CA ASP A 119 1.45 25.24 10.48
C ASP A 119 0.96 23.90 11.07
N GLY A 120 1.73 22.84 10.90
CA GLY A 120 1.43 21.53 11.47
C GLY A 120 1.37 21.53 12.99
N VAL A 121 2.16 22.35 13.67
CA VAL A 121 2.13 22.48 15.14
C VAL A 121 0.74 22.91 15.61
N VAL A 122 0.12 23.89 14.93
CA VAL A 122 -1.22 24.36 15.31
C VAL A 122 -2.28 23.29 15.12
N ILE A 123 -2.13 22.43 14.09
CA ILE A 123 -3.04 21.32 13.83
C ILE A 123 -2.89 20.23 14.89
N VAL A 124 -1.65 19.93 15.29
CA VAL A 124 -1.37 18.99 16.40
C VAL A 124 -1.95 19.51 17.71
N ASP A 125 -1.72 20.80 18.04
CA ASP A 125 -2.29 21.43 19.23
C ASP A 125 -3.83 21.31 19.25
N ALA A 126 -4.48 21.56 18.11
CA ALA A 126 -5.93 21.44 17.98
C ALA A 126 -6.41 19.98 18.18
N PHE A 127 -5.68 19.00 17.64
CA PHE A 127 -5.97 17.59 17.87
C PHE A 127 -5.79 17.19 19.34
N GLU A 128 -4.71 17.60 19.99
CA GLU A 128 -4.48 17.33 21.41
C GLU A 128 -5.56 17.96 22.30
N GLN A 129 -6.00 19.18 21.95
CA GLN A 129 -7.11 19.82 22.64
C GLN A 129 -8.43 19.07 22.45
N LEU A 130 -8.70 18.66 21.21
CA LEU A 130 -9.91 17.94 20.81
C LEU A 130 -9.98 16.55 21.45
N SER A 131 -8.86 15.85 21.50
CA SER A 131 -8.78 14.48 22.04
C SER A 131 -8.53 14.42 23.55
N GLY A 132 -7.96 15.46 24.13
CA GLY A 132 -7.45 15.46 25.50
C GLY A 132 -6.20 14.58 25.70
N VAL A 133 -5.55 14.17 24.60
CA VAL A 133 -4.39 13.27 24.62
C VAL A 133 -3.20 13.96 23.95
N SER A 134 -2.04 13.95 24.63
CA SER A 134 -0.79 14.42 24.00
C SER A 134 -0.20 13.32 23.15
N ILE A 135 0.09 13.64 21.89
CA ILE A 135 0.78 12.71 20.99
C ILE A 135 2.31 12.72 21.22
N ALA A 136 2.83 13.63 22.04
CA ALA A 136 4.27 13.73 22.32
C ALA A 136 4.84 12.50 23.03
N ASP A 137 3.99 11.70 23.68
CA ASP A 137 4.38 10.42 24.30
C ASP A 137 4.60 9.29 23.28
N ASP A 138 4.11 9.46 22.05
CA ASP A 138 4.35 8.54 20.94
C ASP A 138 5.76 8.80 20.39
N PRO A 139 6.66 7.79 20.37
CA PRO A 139 8.02 7.94 19.82
C PRO A 139 8.07 8.39 18.36
N GLU A 140 7.00 8.20 17.60
CA GLU A 140 6.92 8.58 16.19
C GLU A 140 6.53 10.05 15.98
N SER A 141 6.01 10.72 17.00
CA SER A 141 5.45 12.09 16.89
C SER A 141 6.47 13.13 16.40
N GLU A 142 7.74 13.02 16.80
CA GLU A 142 8.79 13.94 16.36
C GLU A 142 9.13 13.77 14.87
N SER A 143 9.15 12.54 14.37
CA SER A 143 9.54 12.25 12.99
C SER A 143 8.39 12.35 12.01
N SER A 144 7.19 12.06 12.44
CA SER A 144 5.97 12.08 11.63
C SER A 144 4.72 12.34 12.47
N PRO A 145 4.44 13.61 12.81
CA PRO A 145 3.24 13.96 13.57
C PRO A 145 1.95 13.48 12.90
N PHE A 146 1.89 13.54 11.56
CA PHE A 146 0.77 13.01 10.78
C PHE A 146 0.53 11.52 11.06
N ARG A 147 1.59 10.70 11.03
CA ARG A 147 1.48 9.26 11.27
C ARG A 147 1.05 8.97 12.70
N SER A 148 1.64 9.67 13.68
CA SER A 148 1.28 9.51 15.08
C SER A 148 -0.20 9.83 15.32
N LEU A 149 -0.67 10.99 14.87
CA LEU A 149 -2.06 11.43 15.01
C LEU A 149 -3.03 10.41 14.39
N ARG A 150 -2.74 10.00 13.15
CA ARG A 150 -3.58 9.05 12.43
C ARG A 150 -3.56 7.65 13.05
N ASN A 151 -2.42 7.21 13.60
CA ASN A 151 -2.33 5.95 14.33
C ASN A 151 -3.24 5.94 15.57
N HIS A 152 -3.34 7.05 16.31
CA HIS A 152 -4.28 7.17 17.42
C HIS A 152 -5.73 7.00 16.96
N LEU A 153 -6.12 7.70 15.89
CA LEU A 153 -7.49 7.62 15.35
C LEU A 153 -7.86 6.22 14.90
N ILE A 154 -6.94 5.51 14.23
CA ILE A 154 -7.13 4.13 13.78
C ILE A 154 -7.21 3.19 14.99
N ALA A 155 -6.29 3.31 15.96
CA ALA A 155 -6.26 2.46 17.15
C ALA A 155 -7.50 2.61 18.04
N TRP A 156 -8.11 3.79 18.04
CA TRP A 156 -9.36 4.08 18.73
C TRP A 156 -10.62 3.65 17.96
N ASP A 157 -10.47 3.26 16.70
CA ASP A 157 -11.59 3.11 15.77
C ASP A 157 -12.55 4.31 15.83
N THR A 158 -11.96 5.51 15.81
CA THR A 158 -12.70 6.76 15.92
C THR A 158 -13.73 6.84 14.80
N PRO A 159 -15.03 7.04 15.09
CA PRO A 159 -16.02 7.23 14.04
C PRO A 159 -15.75 8.53 13.27
N ASP A 160 -16.21 8.62 12.05
CA ASP A 160 -16.24 9.87 11.29
C ASP A 160 -17.49 10.71 11.63
N TYR A 161 -17.49 11.96 11.17
CA TYR A 161 -18.68 12.80 11.18
C TYR A 161 -19.41 12.71 9.83
N PRO A 162 -20.72 13.01 9.76
CA PRO A 162 -21.56 12.72 8.57
C PRO A 162 -21.07 13.31 7.25
N GLU A 163 -20.39 14.46 7.27
CA GLU A 163 -19.91 15.16 6.07
C GLU A 163 -18.44 14.83 5.75
N TYR A 164 -17.79 13.95 6.50
CA TYR A 164 -16.35 13.71 6.37
C TYR A 164 -15.90 13.28 4.97
N GLN A 165 -16.62 12.36 4.33
CA GLN A 165 -16.30 11.92 2.96
C GLN A 165 -16.32 13.10 1.99
N GLN A 166 -17.34 13.95 2.06
CA GLN A 166 -17.44 15.14 1.20
C GLN A 166 -16.30 16.12 1.46
N ASP A 167 -16.00 16.42 2.73
CA ASP A 167 -14.95 17.35 3.12
C ASP A 167 -13.57 16.85 2.68
N LYS A 168 -13.33 15.55 2.84
CA LYS A 168 -12.13 14.88 2.35
C LYS A 168 -12.04 14.92 0.82
N SER A 169 -13.14 14.66 0.11
CA SER A 169 -13.22 14.77 -1.34
C SER A 169 -12.78 16.15 -1.82
N GLU A 170 -13.33 17.22 -1.24
CA GLU A 170 -12.99 18.59 -1.60
C GLU A 170 -11.50 18.90 -1.37
N LEU A 171 -10.92 18.40 -0.28
CA LEU A 171 -9.49 18.53 0.02
C LEU A 171 -8.61 17.78 -0.98
N PHE A 172 -8.91 16.50 -1.22
CA PHE A 172 -8.08 15.63 -2.05
C PHE A 172 -8.18 16.00 -3.54
N THR A 173 -9.36 16.38 -4.03
CA THR A 173 -9.55 16.79 -5.42
C THR A 173 -8.94 18.15 -5.75
N LEU A 174 -8.64 18.99 -4.75
CA LEU A 174 -7.78 20.17 -4.96
C LEU A 174 -6.36 19.75 -5.39
N LEU A 175 -5.86 18.66 -4.84
CA LEU A 175 -4.55 18.12 -5.17
C LEU A 175 -4.57 17.35 -6.50
N GLU A 176 -5.50 16.41 -6.65
CA GLU A 176 -5.65 15.54 -7.81
C GLU A 176 -7.12 15.44 -8.24
N PRO A 177 -7.54 16.27 -9.21
CA PRO A 177 -8.92 16.24 -9.69
C PRO A 177 -9.37 14.92 -10.29
N ALA A 178 -8.45 14.06 -10.74
CA ALA A 178 -8.78 12.76 -11.27
C ALA A 178 -9.29 11.76 -10.22
N TRP A 179 -9.17 12.08 -8.92
CA TRP A 179 -9.78 11.29 -7.85
C TRP A 179 -11.26 11.60 -7.63
N GLU A 180 -11.80 12.64 -8.26
CA GLU A 180 -13.22 13.02 -8.08
C GLU A 180 -14.19 11.86 -8.26
N PRO A 181 -14.08 11.01 -9.30
CA PRO A 181 -14.99 9.88 -9.46
C PRO A 181 -14.99 8.88 -8.29
N PHE A 182 -13.83 8.71 -7.63
CA PHE A 182 -13.71 7.78 -6.50
C PHE A 182 -14.41 8.30 -5.26
N PHE A 183 -14.28 9.60 -4.98
CA PHE A 183 -14.87 10.24 -3.81
C PHE A 183 -16.36 10.58 -3.99
N SER A 184 -16.83 10.77 -5.21
CA SER A 184 -18.22 11.09 -5.50
C SER A 184 -19.15 9.88 -5.51
N ASP A 185 -18.60 8.69 -5.43
CA ASP A 185 -19.39 7.45 -5.34
C ASP A 185 -19.94 7.29 -3.91
N GLU A 186 -21.22 7.53 -3.74
CA GLU A 186 -21.90 7.44 -2.44
C GLU A 186 -22.09 5.98 -1.98
N ASP A 187 -22.04 5.03 -2.90
CA ASP A 187 -22.19 3.59 -2.64
C ASP A 187 -20.85 2.86 -2.49
N ALA A 188 -19.73 3.59 -2.48
CA ALA A 188 -18.40 3.00 -2.34
C ALA A 188 -18.25 2.27 -1.01
N ASP A 189 -17.80 1.01 -1.07
CA ASP A 189 -17.47 0.18 0.11
C ASP A 189 -16.02 0.42 0.55
N LEU A 190 -15.67 1.68 0.73
CA LEU A 190 -14.38 2.14 1.22
C LEU A 190 -14.56 2.88 2.55
N ASP A 191 -13.78 2.46 3.55
CA ASP A 191 -13.68 3.25 4.78
C ASP A 191 -12.79 4.47 4.54
N TRP A 192 -13.41 5.61 4.27
CA TRP A 192 -12.72 6.87 3.96
C TRP A 192 -11.82 7.35 5.08
N ARG A 193 -12.06 6.92 6.33
CA ARG A 193 -11.19 7.19 7.49
C ARG A 193 -9.80 6.61 7.27
N HIS A 194 -9.71 5.46 6.63
CA HIS A 194 -8.48 4.74 6.37
C HIS A 194 -7.79 5.14 5.06
N VAL A 195 -8.45 5.90 4.20
CA VAL A 195 -7.85 6.38 2.95
C VAL A 195 -6.90 7.54 3.23
N SER A 196 -5.70 7.49 2.68
CA SER A 196 -4.70 8.56 2.73
C SER A 196 -3.97 8.70 1.39
N TRP A 197 -3.33 9.86 1.18
CA TRP A 197 -2.48 10.05 0.01
C TRP A 197 -1.10 9.44 0.24
N GLY A 198 -0.64 8.59 -0.69
CA GLY A 198 0.68 7.94 -0.64
C GLY A 198 1.85 8.81 -1.13
N GLY A 199 1.62 10.11 -1.38
CA GLY A 199 2.68 11.03 -1.83
C GLY A 199 2.92 11.04 -3.34
N VAL A 200 2.18 10.26 -4.11
CA VAL A 200 2.24 10.18 -5.58
C VAL A 200 0.86 10.37 -6.18
N TYR A 201 0.81 10.80 -7.45
CA TYR A 201 -0.45 11.04 -8.15
C TYR A 201 -0.95 9.77 -8.84
N ILE A 202 -2.17 9.83 -9.35
CA ILE A 202 -2.79 8.74 -10.10
C ILE A 202 -2.00 8.42 -11.38
N ASP A 203 -1.92 7.15 -11.74
CA ASP A 203 -1.43 6.69 -13.05
C ASP A 203 -2.62 6.58 -14.02
N ASP A 204 -2.89 7.65 -14.76
CA ASP A 204 -3.97 7.75 -15.75
C ASP A 204 -3.48 7.55 -17.20
N ARG A 205 -2.28 6.98 -17.39
CA ARG A 205 -1.71 6.73 -18.71
C ARG A 205 -2.49 5.63 -19.43
N GLU A 206 -2.62 5.80 -20.75
CA GLU A 206 -3.20 4.77 -21.60
C GLU A 206 -2.40 3.45 -21.55
N LEU A 207 -3.05 2.34 -21.89
CA LEU A 207 -2.40 1.03 -21.92
C LEU A 207 -1.21 1.04 -22.91
N GLY A 208 -0.05 0.59 -22.42
CA GLY A 208 1.16 0.51 -23.22
C GLY A 208 1.91 1.83 -23.42
N ASP A 209 1.47 2.94 -22.81
CA ASP A 209 2.20 4.19 -22.80
C ASP A 209 3.42 4.08 -21.86
N PRO A 210 4.67 4.08 -22.38
CA PRO A 210 5.86 3.98 -21.56
C PRO A 210 6.28 5.33 -20.94
N GLU A 211 5.60 6.44 -21.29
CA GLU A 211 5.98 7.76 -20.79
C GLU A 211 5.79 7.83 -19.27
N ARG A 212 6.64 8.61 -18.63
CA ARG A 212 6.51 8.88 -17.20
C ARG A 212 5.33 9.81 -16.95
N CYS A 213 4.59 9.59 -15.89
CA CYS A 213 3.52 10.48 -15.45
C CYS A 213 4.06 11.90 -15.22
N ARG A 214 3.82 12.80 -16.14
CA ARG A 214 4.30 14.19 -16.07
C ARG A 214 3.11 15.14 -16.15
N PRO A 215 3.17 16.30 -15.52
CA PRO A 215 4.33 16.86 -14.78
C PRO A 215 4.40 16.47 -13.30
N ARG A 216 3.39 15.74 -12.75
CA ARG A 216 3.21 15.59 -11.32
C ARG A 216 3.91 14.37 -10.70
N GLY A 217 4.12 13.33 -11.49
CA GLY A 217 4.73 12.08 -11.04
C GLY A 217 3.72 11.10 -10.45
N CYS A 218 3.65 9.90 -11.00
CA CYS A 218 2.93 8.75 -10.46
C CYS A 218 3.89 7.57 -10.32
N ILE A 219 3.41 6.46 -9.76
CA ILE A 219 4.05 5.15 -9.86
C ILE A 219 3.53 4.52 -11.16
N PRO A 220 4.35 4.49 -12.24
CA PRO A 220 3.88 4.11 -13.55
C PRO A 220 3.74 2.59 -13.66
N SER A 221 2.54 2.08 -13.91
CA SER A 221 2.31 0.65 -14.18
C SER A 221 3.11 0.19 -15.41
N LEU A 222 3.56 -1.07 -15.42
CA LEU A 222 4.30 -1.66 -16.52
C LEU A 222 3.41 -2.67 -17.27
N ASP A 223 3.05 -2.31 -18.50
CA ASP A 223 2.15 -3.10 -19.33
C ASP A 223 2.94 -3.99 -20.28
N ASP A 224 2.55 -5.26 -20.38
CA ASP A 224 3.13 -6.27 -21.27
C ASP A 224 4.66 -6.22 -21.33
N PRO A 225 5.34 -6.32 -20.17
CA PRO A 225 6.79 -6.15 -20.10
C PRO A 225 7.51 -7.17 -21.01
N VAL A 226 8.58 -6.73 -21.61
CA VAL A 226 9.44 -7.64 -22.36
C VAL A 226 10.09 -8.62 -21.37
N THR A 227 10.10 -9.89 -21.75
CA THR A 227 10.68 -10.97 -20.95
C THR A 227 11.82 -11.66 -21.69
N THR A 228 12.73 -12.26 -20.94
CA THR A 228 13.79 -13.12 -21.45
C THR A 228 13.77 -14.48 -20.76
N ASP A 229 14.46 -15.47 -21.29
CA ASP A 229 14.64 -16.75 -20.61
C ASP A 229 15.61 -16.62 -19.43
N ALA A 230 15.77 -17.70 -18.67
CA ALA A 230 16.67 -17.71 -17.50
C ALA A 230 18.14 -17.44 -17.89
N ALA A 231 18.56 -17.78 -19.09
CA ALA A 231 19.92 -17.52 -19.58
C ALA A 231 20.15 -16.01 -19.88
N GLY A 232 19.13 -15.32 -20.40
CA GLY A 232 19.14 -13.88 -20.59
C GLY A 232 18.96 -13.10 -19.28
N GLY A 233 18.44 -13.75 -18.23
CA GLY A 233 18.20 -13.14 -16.91
C GLY A 233 19.42 -13.04 -15.99
N THR A 234 20.65 -13.17 -16.53
CA THR A 234 21.91 -13.10 -15.74
C THR A 234 22.23 -11.69 -15.22
N TRP A 235 21.52 -10.68 -15.65
CA TRP A 235 21.60 -9.31 -15.15
C TRP A 235 21.08 -9.19 -13.70
N TYR A 236 20.16 -10.09 -13.30
CA TYR A 236 19.59 -10.12 -11.95
C TYR A 236 20.31 -11.16 -11.09
N PRO A 237 20.88 -10.78 -9.93
CA PRO A 237 21.64 -11.70 -9.09
C PRO A 237 20.80 -12.84 -8.52
N ASP A 238 21.40 -14.02 -8.39
CA ASP A 238 20.72 -15.24 -7.95
C ASP A 238 20.18 -15.19 -6.52
N ASP A 239 20.77 -14.36 -5.66
CA ASP A 239 20.39 -14.16 -4.26
C ASP A 239 19.31 -13.09 -4.05
N ARG A 240 18.84 -12.46 -5.14
CA ARG A 240 17.82 -11.43 -5.09
C ARG A 240 16.41 -12.01 -5.26
N ILE A 241 15.45 -11.36 -4.60
CA ILE A 241 14.06 -11.77 -4.58
C ILE A 241 13.37 -11.51 -5.91
N VAL A 242 12.62 -12.51 -6.35
CA VAL A 242 11.63 -12.43 -7.41
C VAL A 242 10.26 -12.83 -6.86
N PHE A 243 9.22 -12.32 -7.51
CA PHE A 243 7.84 -12.78 -7.34
C PHE A 243 7.52 -13.67 -8.53
N GLY A 244 7.35 -14.96 -8.27
CA GLY A 244 7.15 -15.96 -9.30
C GLY A 244 5.68 -16.32 -9.46
N LEU A 245 5.22 -16.42 -10.71
CA LEU A 245 3.87 -16.83 -11.07
C LEU A 245 3.95 -17.99 -12.07
N VAL A 246 3.08 -18.98 -11.90
CA VAL A 246 2.92 -20.10 -12.83
C VAL A 246 1.49 -20.15 -13.34
N GLU A 247 1.33 -20.26 -14.66
CA GLU A 247 0.03 -20.51 -15.30
C GLU A 247 0.19 -21.60 -16.37
N GLY A 248 -0.46 -22.73 -16.17
CA GLY A 248 -0.27 -23.89 -17.02
C GLY A 248 1.19 -24.36 -17.04
N ASP A 249 1.78 -24.40 -18.24
CA ASP A 249 3.19 -24.81 -18.43
C ASP A 249 4.16 -23.62 -18.45
N GLU A 250 3.68 -22.39 -18.26
CA GLU A 250 4.49 -21.18 -18.30
C GLU A 250 4.77 -20.65 -16.89
N ALA A 251 6.02 -20.22 -16.66
CA ALA A 251 6.44 -19.55 -15.43
C ALA A 251 7.09 -18.21 -15.75
N LEU A 252 6.82 -17.19 -14.92
CA LEU A 252 7.34 -15.84 -15.07
C LEU A 252 7.80 -15.30 -13.72
N ALA A 253 8.98 -14.70 -13.70
CA ALA A 253 9.55 -14.04 -12.53
C ALA A 253 9.54 -12.52 -12.69
N PHE A 254 9.09 -11.82 -11.65
CA PHE A 254 9.10 -10.36 -11.53
C PHE A 254 10.18 -9.96 -10.54
N PRO A 255 11.30 -9.36 -10.99
CA PRO A 255 12.35 -8.89 -10.09
C PRO A 255 11.83 -7.85 -9.10
N LYS A 256 12.17 -8.01 -7.81
CA LYS A 256 11.68 -7.12 -6.74
C LYS A 256 12.00 -5.65 -7.02
N ASN A 257 13.21 -5.34 -7.51
CA ASN A 257 13.61 -3.97 -7.81
C ASN A 257 12.77 -3.31 -8.92
N ILE A 258 12.31 -4.07 -9.92
CA ILE A 258 11.39 -3.58 -10.96
C ILE A 258 9.98 -3.43 -10.36
N ALA A 259 9.55 -4.39 -9.54
CA ALA A 259 8.27 -4.31 -8.85
C ALA A 259 8.18 -3.10 -7.91
N GLU A 260 9.26 -2.74 -7.20
CA GLU A 260 9.35 -1.56 -6.34
C GLU A 260 9.19 -0.23 -7.07
N ILE A 261 9.46 -0.20 -8.37
CA ILE A 261 9.35 1.01 -9.19
C ILE A 261 7.99 1.14 -9.87
N HIS A 262 7.40 0.02 -10.24
CA HIS A 262 6.15 0.02 -11.03
C HIS A 262 4.91 -0.30 -10.21
N GLU A 263 5.06 -1.09 -9.18
CA GLU A 263 4.01 -1.51 -8.26
C GLU A 263 2.74 -2.08 -8.91
N MET A 264 2.67 -2.15 -10.24
CA MET A 264 1.57 -2.71 -11.00
C MET A 264 2.05 -3.22 -12.35
N PHE A 265 1.69 -4.45 -12.68
CA PHE A 265 1.94 -5.06 -13.99
C PHE A 265 0.63 -5.54 -14.60
N ASN A 266 0.43 -5.29 -15.90
CA ASN A 266 -0.61 -5.93 -16.70
C ASN A 266 0.08 -6.78 -17.76
N PHE A 267 -0.20 -8.09 -17.83
CA PHE A 267 0.53 -9.00 -18.71
C PHE A 267 -0.28 -10.25 -19.04
N THR A 268 0.21 -11.03 -20.02
CA THR A 268 -0.36 -12.32 -20.40
C THR A 268 0.62 -13.43 -20.06
N LEU A 269 0.14 -14.50 -19.40
CA LEU A 269 0.88 -15.72 -19.09
C LEU A 269 -0.04 -16.93 -19.29
N GLY A 270 0.45 -17.99 -19.94
CA GLY A 270 -0.35 -19.19 -20.22
C GLY A 270 -1.64 -18.93 -21.00
N GLY A 271 -1.69 -17.84 -21.77
CA GLY A 271 -2.89 -17.42 -22.50
C GLY A 271 -3.95 -16.69 -21.65
N ARG A 272 -3.72 -16.49 -20.35
CA ARG A 272 -4.58 -15.75 -19.41
C ARG A 272 -4.07 -14.33 -19.21
N ARG A 273 -4.95 -13.37 -18.96
CA ARG A 273 -4.58 -11.99 -18.66
C ARG A 273 -4.56 -11.75 -17.15
N PHE A 274 -3.51 -11.08 -16.70
CA PHE A 274 -3.28 -10.79 -15.27
C PHE A 274 -3.03 -9.32 -15.01
N GLY A 275 -3.41 -8.89 -13.79
CA GLY A 275 -2.87 -7.75 -13.10
C GLY A 275 -2.08 -8.21 -11.88
N LEU A 276 -0.84 -7.72 -11.70
CA LEU A 276 -0.03 -8.02 -10.54
C LEU A 276 0.31 -6.72 -9.80
N PRO A 277 -0.47 -6.37 -8.78
CA PRO A 277 -0.09 -5.31 -7.84
C PRO A 277 1.03 -5.77 -6.91
N TYR A 278 1.97 -4.86 -6.65
CA TYR A 278 2.97 -4.99 -5.59
C TYR A 278 2.86 -3.78 -4.66
N CYS A 279 2.66 -4.02 -3.37
CA CYS A 279 2.67 -2.99 -2.35
C CYS A 279 4.00 -3.04 -1.60
N THR A 280 4.88 -2.06 -1.82
CA THR A 280 6.17 -1.97 -1.13
C THR A 280 6.00 -1.88 0.38
N LEU A 281 4.99 -1.11 0.82
CA LEU A 281 4.70 -0.87 2.24
C LEU A 281 4.24 -2.14 2.97
N CYS A 282 3.52 -3.02 2.25
CA CYS A 282 2.94 -4.25 2.81
C CYS A 282 3.80 -5.49 2.55
N GLY A 283 4.88 -5.35 1.75
CA GLY A 283 5.70 -6.48 1.31
C GLY A 283 4.95 -7.51 0.48
N SER A 284 3.79 -7.14 -0.11
CA SER A 284 2.86 -8.07 -0.76
C SER A 284 2.87 -7.92 -2.28
N ALA A 285 2.99 -9.04 -2.98
CA ALA A 285 2.71 -9.18 -4.40
C ALA A 285 1.55 -10.15 -4.58
N GLN A 286 0.48 -9.71 -5.22
CA GLN A 286 -0.67 -10.54 -5.55
C GLN A 286 -0.81 -10.61 -7.07
N ALA A 287 -1.44 -11.64 -7.58
CA ALA A 287 -1.77 -11.76 -8.99
C ALA A 287 -3.26 -12.06 -9.16
N TYR A 288 -3.91 -11.29 -10.00
CA TYR A 288 -5.33 -11.39 -10.25
C TYR A 288 -5.60 -11.67 -11.74
N TYR A 289 -6.50 -12.61 -12.02
CA TYR A 289 -7.02 -12.79 -13.36
C TYR A 289 -7.88 -11.58 -13.75
N THR A 290 -7.58 -10.98 -14.89
CA THR A 290 -8.33 -9.84 -15.42
C THR A 290 -9.11 -10.17 -16.71
N ASP A 291 -9.16 -11.42 -17.12
CA ASP A 291 -9.89 -11.92 -18.29
C ASP A 291 -11.19 -12.67 -17.95
N ASN A 292 -11.62 -12.63 -16.69
CA ASN A 292 -12.67 -13.48 -16.13
C ASN A 292 -13.98 -12.75 -15.82
N PHE A 293 -14.26 -11.64 -16.47
CA PHE A 293 -15.36 -10.76 -16.10
C PHE A 293 -16.69 -10.96 -16.83
N GLY A 294 -16.86 -11.96 -17.59
CA GLY A 294 -18.07 -12.11 -18.40
C GLY A 294 -18.10 -11.13 -19.60
N ALA A 295 -19.12 -10.27 -19.69
CA ALA A 295 -19.33 -9.38 -20.84
C ALA A 295 -18.64 -8.01 -20.74
N ALA A 296 -17.96 -7.72 -19.65
CA ALA A 296 -17.25 -6.45 -19.47
C ALA A 296 -15.91 -6.44 -20.22
N GLU A 297 -15.42 -5.26 -20.58
CA GLU A 297 -14.04 -5.10 -21.05
C GLU A 297 -13.06 -5.56 -19.97
N GLN A 298 -11.92 -6.11 -20.38
CA GLN A 298 -10.89 -6.54 -19.45
C GLN A 298 -10.32 -5.33 -18.72
N PRO A 299 -10.24 -5.32 -17.37
CA PRO A 299 -9.65 -4.23 -16.64
C PRO A 299 -8.18 -4.06 -16.94
N VAL A 300 -7.79 -2.81 -16.98
CA VAL A 300 -6.39 -2.38 -16.99
C VAL A 300 -6.10 -1.75 -15.64
N LEU A 301 -5.45 -2.51 -14.79
CA LEU A 301 -5.19 -2.06 -13.42
C LEU A 301 -4.10 -0.99 -13.36
N ARG A 302 -4.34 0.03 -12.53
CA ARG A 302 -3.46 1.19 -12.34
C ARG A 302 -3.32 1.53 -10.86
N THR A 303 -2.30 2.32 -10.55
CA THR A 303 -2.09 2.87 -9.21
C THR A 303 -2.87 4.16 -9.04
N THR A 304 -3.63 4.29 -7.96
CA THR A 304 -4.37 5.53 -7.65
C THR A 304 -3.49 6.61 -7.04
N GLY A 305 -2.36 6.24 -6.41
CA GLY A 305 -1.61 7.11 -5.50
C GLY A 305 -2.23 7.22 -4.10
N LEU A 306 -3.37 6.57 -3.88
CA LEU A 306 -4.03 6.48 -2.57
C LEU A 306 -3.63 5.18 -1.85
N LEU A 307 -3.71 5.23 -0.53
CA LEU A 307 -3.52 4.11 0.37
C LEU A 307 -4.79 3.88 1.20
N SER A 308 -5.10 2.64 1.49
CA SER A 308 -6.07 2.23 2.52
C SER A 308 -5.34 1.42 3.57
N ARG A 309 -5.37 1.83 4.83
CA ARG A 309 -4.66 1.16 5.94
C ARG A 309 -3.17 0.88 5.63
N SER A 310 -2.47 1.85 5.03
CA SER A 310 -1.09 1.70 4.56
C SER A 310 -0.89 0.72 3.37
N ASN A 311 -1.96 0.14 2.82
CA ASN A 311 -1.90 -0.64 1.60
C ASN A 311 -2.29 0.20 0.40
N LYS A 312 -1.63 -0.03 -0.75
CA LYS A 312 -1.98 0.67 -1.99
C LYS A 312 -3.42 0.37 -2.41
N VAL A 313 -4.05 1.35 -3.04
CA VAL A 313 -5.36 1.22 -3.69
C VAL A 313 -5.15 1.20 -5.19
N MET A 314 -5.73 0.23 -5.89
CA MET A 314 -5.68 0.14 -7.35
C MET A 314 -7.04 0.45 -7.97
N TYR A 315 -7.06 0.77 -9.26
CA TYR A 315 -8.29 1.03 -10.00
C TYR A 315 -8.20 0.52 -11.43
N ASP A 316 -9.35 0.36 -12.08
CA ASP A 316 -9.44 0.08 -13.50
C ASP A 316 -9.45 1.38 -14.31
N LEU A 317 -8.50 1.52 -15.23
CA LEU A 317 -8.37 2.69 -16.10
C LEU A 317 -9.61 2.95 -16.95
N VAL A 318 -10.33 1.88 -17.37
CA VAL A 318 -11.45 1.98 -18.32
C VAL A 318 -12.73 2.42 -17.61
N THR A 319 -13.10 1.75 -16.53
CA THR A 319 -14.34 2.01 -15.79
C THR A 319 -14.18 2.98 -14.63
N GLN A 320 -12.93 3.27 -14.25
CA GLN A 320 -12.58 4.03 -13.04
C GLN A 320 -13.06 3.38 -11.74
N SER A 321 -13.42 2.10 -11.77
CA SER A 321 -13.76 1.33 -10.58
C SER A 321 -12.53 1.10 -9.71
N VAL A 322 -12.67 1.35 -8.41
CA VAL A 322 -11.62 1.14 -7.43
C VAL A 322 -11.68 -0.29 -6.89
N PHE A 323 -10.52 -0.89 -6.67
CA PHE A 323 -10.38 -2.21 -6.09
C PHE A 323 -9.60 -2.18 -4.78
N ASP A 324 -10.05 -2.94 -3.81
CA ASP A 324 -9.23 -3.34 -2.68
C ASP A 324 -8.14 -4.30 -3.17
N THR A 325 -6.89 -3.92 -2.94
CA THR A 325 -5.75 -4.68 -3.48
C THR A 325 -5.53 -6.00 -2.76
N PHE A 326 -5.97 -6.14 -1.49
CA PHE A 326 -5.82 -7.38 -0.72
C PHE A 326 -6.88 -8.43 -1.02
N THR A 327 -8.10 -8.00 -1.28
CA THR A 327 -9.23 -8.91 -1.51
C THR A 327 -9.58 -9.10 -2.98
N GLY A 328 -9.09 -8.21 -3.86
CA GLY A 328 -9.49 -8.18 -5.26
C GLY A 328 -10.94 -7.70 -5.49
N ALA A 329 -11.66 -7.30 -4.44
CA ALA A 329 -13.02 -6.81 -4.56
C ALA A 329 -13.07 -5.41 -5.17
N ALA A 330 -13.97 -5.19 -6.13
CA ALA A 330 -14.33 -3.85 -6.55
C ALA A 330 -15.11 -3.18 -5.42
N VAL A 331 -14.62 -2.02 -4.97
CA VAL A 331 -15.17 -1.28 -3.80
C VAL A 331 -15.74 0.08 -4.19
N SER A 332 -15.72 0.43 -5.46
CA SER A 332 -16.32 1.65 -6.02
C SER A 332 -16.55 1.50 -7.52
N GLY A 333 -17.53 2.20 -8.05
CA GLY A 333 -17.82 2.35 -9.46
C GLY A 333 -18.54 1.16 -10.11
N PRO A 334 -18.66 1.16 -11.46
CA PRO A 334 -19.49 0.20 -12.20
C PRO A 334 -19.14 -1.29 -11.97
N LEU A 335 -17.89 -1.60 -11.62
CA LEU A 335 -17.51 -2.99 -11.34
C LEU A 335 -17.93 -3.43 -9.95
N GLN A 336 -18.02 -2.50 -8.97
CA GLN A 336 -18.66 -2.77 -7.69
C GLN A 336 -20.15 -3.05 -7.87
N ASP A 337 -20.86 -2.23 -8.63
CA ASP A 337 -22.28 -2.43 -8.97
C ASP A 337 -22.54 -3.80 -9.59
N ALA A 338 -21.58 -4.29 -10.37
CA ALA A 338 -21.62 -5.61 -10.97
C ALA A 338 -21.18 -6.75 -10.02
N GLY A 339 -20.77 -6.43 -8.78
CA GLY A 339 -20.33 -7.41 -7.79
C GLY A 339 -19.02 -8.11 -8.15
N ILE A 340 -18.12 -7.42 -8.86
CA ILE A 340 -16.88 -8.02 -9.34
C ILE A 340 -15.88 -8.20 -8.19
N VAL A 341 -15.37 -9.42 -8.08
CA VAL A 341 -14.20 -9.78 -7.27
C VAL A 341 -13.20 -10.48 -8.20
N LEU A 342 -11.99 -9.97 -8.25
CA LEU A 342 -10.92 -10.55 -9.06
C LEU A 342 -10.48 -11.89 -8.45
N GLU A 343 -10.41 -12.92 -9.28
CA GLU A 343 -9.87 -14.23 -8.87
C GLU A 343 -8.36 -14.12 -8.68
N GLU A 344 -7.87 -14.52 -7.52
CA GLU A 344 -6.44 -14.49 -7.19
C GLU A 344 -5.74 -15.77 -7.66
N SER A 345 -4.47 -15.64 -8.07
CA SER A 345 -3.53 -16.72 -8.36
C SER A 345 -2.35 -16.65 -7.38
N THR A 346 -1.70 -17.79 -7.13
CA THR A 346 -0.54 -17.86 -6.23
C THR A 346 0.64 -17.07 -6.76
N VAL A 347 1.21 -16.21 -5.89
CA VAL A 347 2.51 -15.58 -6.11
C VAL A 347 3.51 -16.13 -5.10
N VAL A 348 4.59 -16.74 -5.60
CA VAL A 348 5.66 -17.29 -4.78
C VAL A 348 6.80 -16.26 -4.69
N ARG A 349 7.14 -15.85 -3.47
CA ARG A 349 8.34 -15.07 -3.20
C ARG A 349 9.51 -16.01 -3.02
N SER A 350 10.52 -15.91 -3.91
CA SER A 350 11.71 -16.78 -3.91
C SER A 350 12.93 -15.99 -4.33
N THR A 351 14.12 -16.51 -4.08
CA THR A 351 15.33 -16.01 -4.73
C THR A 351 15.35 -16.42 -6.20
N TRP A 352 15.96 -15.59 -7.06
CA TRP A 352 16.03 -15.86 -8.49
C TRP A 352 16.71 -17.22 -8.78
N GLY A 353 17.80 -17.51 -8.05
CA GLY A 353 18.53 -18.78 -8.20
C GLY A 353 17.70 -20.01 -7.92
N GLU A 354 16.92 -19.98 -6.83
CA GLU A 354 16.05 -21.09 -6.43
C GLU A 354 14.81 -21.19 -7.32
N TRP A 355 14.21 -20.04 -7.70
CA TRP A 355 13.08 -20.01 -8.60
C TRP A 355 13.40 -20.65 -9.96
N LYS A 356 14.51 -20.24 -10.62
CA LYS A 356 14.89 -20.80 -11.91
C LYS A 356 15.34 -22.26 -11.83
N THR A 357 15.76 -22.71 -10.66
CA THR A 357 16.06 -24.13 -10.40
C THR A 357 14.78 -24.95 -10.32
N ALA A 358 13.76 -24.43 -9.63
CA ALA A 358 12.43 -25.07 -9.55
C ALA A 358 11.69 -25.00 -10.90
N HIS A 359 11.89 -23.93 -11.67
CA HIS A 359 11.22 -23.69 -12.96
C HIS A 359 12.25 -23.43 -14.08
N PRO A 360 12.92 -24.48 -14.62
CA PRO A 360 14.02 -24.30 -15.59
C PRO A 360 13.62 -23.58 -16.90
N ASN A 361 12.35 -23.59 -17.26
CA ASN A 361 11.82 -22.92 -18.45
C ASN A 361 11.21 -21.53 -18.12
N THR A 362 11.43 -21.01 -16.91
CA THR A 362 10.90 -19.72 -16.50
C THR A 362 11.44 -18.60 -17.38
N ARG A 363 10.61 -17.58 -17.56
CA ARG A 363 11.02 -16.28 -18.07
C ARG A 363 11.20 -15.30 -16.90
N ILE A 364 11.92 -14.23 -17.15
CA ILE A 364 12.08 -13.10 -16.22
C ILE A 364 11.87 -11.81 -17.01
N ILE A 365 11.37 -10.75 -16.37
CA ILE A 365 11.30 -9.42 -16.97
C ILE A 365 12.71 -9.03 -17.48
N ALA A 366 12.81 -8.45 -18.66
CA ALA A 366 14.07 -7.97 -19.20
C ALA A 366 14.67 -6.82 -18.36
N GLU A 367 16.00 -6.67 -18.37
CA GLU A 367 16.76 -5.70 -17.57
C GLU A 367 16.22 -4.27 -17.63
N ASP A 368 15.71 -3.88 -18.78
CA ASP A 368 15.16 -2.53 -19.04
C ASP A 368 13.62 -2.47 -19.03
N GLY A 369 12.95 -3.56 -18.60
CA GLY A 369 11.49 -3.69 -18.62
C GLY A 369 10.88 -3.72 -20.02
N GLY A 370 11.68 -3.62 -21.07
CA GLY A 370 11.23 -3.43 -22.46
C GLY A 370 10.90 -1.99 -22.82
N ILE A 371 11.14 -1.05 -21.90
CA ILE A 371 10.85 0.39 -22.06
C ILE A 371 12.12 1.25 -22.06
N GLY A 372 13.30 0.62 -22.08
CA GLY A 372 14.58 1.31 -22.07
C GLY A 372 14.90 2.02 -20.76
N ARG A 373 14.36 1.55 -19.63
CA ARG A 373 14.60 2.12 -18.31
C ARG A 373 15.74 1.38 -17.60
N SER A 374 16.59 2.11 -16.90
CA SER A 374 17.57 1.54 -15.98
C SER A 374 16.96 1.41 -14.59
N TYR A 375 17.20 0.29 -13.91
CA TYR A 375 16.70 0.01 -12.56
C TYR A 375 17.87 -0.28 -11.63
N GLU A 376 17.95 0.49 -10.55
CA GLU A 376 18.86 0.16 -9.45
C GLU A 376 18.43 -1.16 -8.80
N LEU A 377 19.38 -1.93 -8.25
CA LEU A 377 19.05 -3.19 -7.56
C LEU A 377 18.36 -2.99 -6.20
N ASP A 378 18.49 -1.81 -5.62
CA ASP A 378 17.84 -1.41 -4.37
C ASP A 378 17.30 0.03 -4.53
N PRO A 379 16.19 0.21 -5.26
CA PRO A 379 15.71 1.56 -5.59
C PRO A 379 15.09 2.29 -4.39
N LEU A 380 14.72 1.58 -3.33
CA LEU A 380 14.13 2.15 -2.12
C LEU A 380 15.17 2.40 -1.02
N GLY A 381 16.41 1.87 -1.16
CA GLY A 381 17.50 2.10 -0.22
C GLY A 381 17.19 1.68 1.22
N GLY A 382 16.44 0.59 1.40
CA GLY A 382 16.03 0.09 2.72
C GLY A 382 14.97 0.94 3.42
N ARG A 383 14.24 1.79 2.69
CA ARG A 383 13.19 2.68 3.24
C ARG A 383 12.17 1.93 4.10
N ASP A 384 11.80 0.72 3.69
CA ASP A 384 10.74 -0.07 4.30
C ASP A 384 11.26 -1.09 5.33
N ASP A 385 12.57 -1.13 5.58
CA ASP A 385 13.20 -2.14 6.45
C ASP A 385 13.02 -1.84 7.96
N ASN A 386 12.63 -0.62 8.31
CA ASN A 386 12.58 -0.15 9.69
C ASN A 386 11.18 0.09 10.26
N GLY A 387 10.19 -0.56 9.71
CA GLY A 387 8.79 -0.45 10.12
C GLY A 387 7.94 0.32 9.12
N PRO A 388 6.60 0.32 9.33
CA PRO A 388 5.66 1.03 8.47
C PRO A 388 5.93 2.53 8.44
N ILE A 389 5.94 3.12 7.25
CA ILE A 389 6.12 4.57 7.06
C ILE A 389 4.80 5.33 6.97
N PHE A 390 3.67 4.63 6.87
CA PHE A 390 2.33 5.18 6.95
C PHE A 390 1.59 4.63 8.17
N ALA A 391 0.48 5.24 8.52
CA ALA A 391 -0.29 4.89 9.70
C ALA A 391 -0.94 3.50 9.56
N ILE A 392 -0.79 2.67 10.58
CA ILE A 392 -1.37 1.34 10.68
C ILE A 392 -2.21 1.13 11.96
N GLY A 393 -2.20 2.09 12.88
CA GLY A 393 -2.91 2.00 14.16
C GLY A 393 -2.34 0.95 15.09
N ASP A 394 -3.23 0.35 15.89
CA ASP A 394 -2.90 -0.76 16.79
C ASP A 394 -2.92 -2.08 16.01
N ALA A 395 -1.78 -2.45 15.44
CA ALA A 395 -1.65 -3.70 14.69
C ALA A 395 -1.77 -4.92 15.61
N ASP A 396 -2.28 -6.04 15.07
CA ASP A 396 -2.39 -7.32 15.78
C ASP A 396 -1.05 -7.73 16.42
N ALA A 397 -1.07 -8.02 17.71
CA ALA A 397 0.10 -8.26 18.52
C ALA A 397 0.60 -9.72 18.52
N ARG A 398 -0.07 -10.62 17.78
CA ARG A 398 0.31 -12.05 17.72
C ARG A 398 1.67 -12.28 17.07
N LEU A 399 2.08 -11.43 16.11
CA LEU A 399 3.40 -11.47 15.47
C LEU A 399 4.02 -10.06 15.43
N ASP A 400 5.30 -9.98 15.06
CA ASP A 400 5.95 -8.71 14.80
C ASP A 400 5.32 -8.03 13.57
N VAL A 401 5.30 -6.70 13.57
CA VAL A 401 4.56 -5.87 12.59
C VAL A 401 4.94 -6.23 11.14
N GLN A 402 6.23 -6.45 10.88
CA GLN A 402 6.75 -6.80 9.56
C GLN A 402 7.18 -8.28 9.45
N GLU A 403 6.70 -9.16 10.35
CA GLU A 403 6.84 -10.60 10.13
C GLU A 403 6.15 -10.99 8.83
N LEU A 404 6.86 -11.67 7.93
CA LEU A 404 6.27 -12.18 6.69
C LEU A 404 5.39 -13.40 6.99
N VAL A 405 4.19 -13.39 6.44
CA VAL A 405 3.26 -14.51 6.51
C VAL A 405 2.83 -14.91 5.10
N VAL A 406 2.65 -16.22 4.87
CA VAL A 406 1.86 -16.72 3.73
C VAL A 406 0.41 -16.66 4.13
N GLY A 407 -0.37 -15.84 3.44
CA GLY A 407 -1.80 -15.70 3.62
C GLY A 407 -2.58 -16.55 2.62
N VAL A 408 -3.66 -17.18 3.08
CA VAL A 408 -4.54 -18.07 2.29
C VAL A 408 -5.96 -17.91 2.77
N ILE A 409 -6.92 -17.93 1.84
CA ILE A 409 -8.34 -18.07 2.19
C ILE A 409 -8.75 -19.52 1.98
N ALA A 410 -9.22 -20.18 3.04
CA ALA A 410 -9.72 -21.56 2.99
C ALA A 410 -11.06 -21.66 2.25
N ASP A 411 -11.49 -22.88 1.90
CA ASP A 411 -12.75 -23.11 1.17
C ASP A 411 -14.00 -22.60 1.87
N ASP A 412 -13.97 -22.52 3.19
CA ASP A 412 -15.08 -22.00 3.99
C ASP A 412 -15.02 -20.48 4.18
N GLY A 413 -14.07 -19.80 3.54
CA GLY A 413 -13.83 -18.38 3.63
C GLY A 413 -12.96 -17.97 4.83
N THR A 414 -12.46 -18.91 5.64
CA THR A 414 -11.60 -18.60 6.79
C THR A 414 -10.23 -18.12 6.31
N PRO A 415 -9.78 -16.92 6.69
CA PRO A 415 -8.43 -16.47 6.40
C PRO A 415 -7.43 -17.18 7.33
N ILE A 416 -6.32 -17.63 6.76
CA ILE A 416 -5.26 -18.37 7.46
C ILE A 416 -3.92 -17.71 7.18
N ALA A 417 -3.09 -17.56 8.20
CA ALA A 417 -1.74 -17.05 8.08
C ALA A 417 -0.70 -18.02 8.62
N PHE A 418 0.38 -18.20 7.86
CA PHE A 418 1.52 -19.02 8.25
C PHE A 418 2.78 -18.14 8.31
N PRO A 419 3.47 -17.97 9.44
CA PRO A 419 4.74 -17.24 9.50
C PRO A 419 5.76 -17.88 8.55
N SER A 420 6.16 -17.16 7.50
CA SER A 420 6.92 -17.72 6.37
C SER A 420 8.26 -18.31 6.80
N GLY A 421 9.03 -17.60 7.64
CA GLY A 421 10.32 -18.08 8.12
C GLY A 421 10.22 -19.36 8.95
N GLN A 422 9.23 -19.44 9.84
CA GLN A 422 8.99 -20.65 10.66
C GLN A 422 8.49 -21.81 9.80
N ALA A 423 7.57 -21.56 8.87
CA ALA A 423 7.06 -22.57 7.96
C ALA A 423 8.17 -23.18 7.10
N SER A 424 9.02 -22.34 6.51
CA SER A 424 10.17 -22.78 5.70
C SER A 424 11.15 -23.61 6.52
N ALA A 425 11.46 -23.22 7.76
CA ALA A 425 12.36 -23.97 8.62
C ALA A 425 11.81 -25.37 8.97
N ILE A 426 10.51 -25.47 9.27
CA ILE A 426 9.86 -26.75 9.56
C ILE A 426 9.88 -27.67 8.35
N ILE A 427 9.53 -27.15 7.16
CA ILE A 427 9.51 -27.93 5.90
C ILE A 427 10.93 -28.38 5.55
N ALA A 428 11.93 -27.52 5.65
CA ALA A 428 13.33 -27.87 5.40
C ALA A 428 13.87 -28.96 6.34
N ALA A 429 13.33 -29.02 7.58
CA ALA A 429 13.63 -30.11 8.53
C ALA A 429 12.83 -31.41 8.25
N GLY A 430 12.03 -31.47 7.19
CA GLY A 430 11.20 -32.61 6.84
C GLY A 430 9.85 -32.69 7.59
N GLY A 431 9.47 -31.62 8.27
CA GLY A 431 8.18 -31.46 8.94
C GLY A 431 7.05 -31.08 7.97
N VAL A 432 5.84 -31.04 8.49
CA VAL A 432 4.62 -30.66 7.74
C VAL A 432 3.98 -29.44 8.39
N VAL A 433 3.72 -28.43 7.58
CA VAL A 433 3.02 -27.19 7.99
C VAL A 433 1.61 -27.24 7.42
N LYS A 434 0.59 -27.27 8.29
CA LYS A 434 -0.82 -27.30 7.87
C LYS A 434 -1.74 -26.68 8.92
N LEU A 435 -2.79 -25.99 8.45
CA LEU A 435 -3.86 -25.43 9.28
C LEU A 435 -5.12 -25.28 8.41
N GLY A 436 -6.31 -25.46 8.97
CA GLY A 436 -7.59 -25.16 8.31
C GLY A 436 -7.80 -25.86 6.97
N GLY A 437 -7.29 -27.10 6.77
CA GLY A 437 -7.40 -27.82 5.49
C GLY A 437 -6.34 -27.41 4.45
N VAL A 438 -5.49 -26.43 4.76
CA VAL A 438 -4.40 -25.94 3.89
C VAL A 438 -3.06 -26.51 4.38
N ARG A 439 -2.19 -26.90 3.44
CA ARG A 439 -0.81 -27.31 3.68
C ARG A 439 0.14 -26.46 2.84
N LEU A 440 1.25 -26.04 3.44
CA LEU A 440 2.32 -25.38 2.70
C LEU A 440 3.33 -26.40 2.12
N GLU A 441 3.83 -26.08 0.93
CA GLU A 441 4.89 -26.79 0.24
C GLU A 441 5.95 -25.80 -0.26
N SER A 442 7.22 -26.26 -0.34
CA SER A 442 8.30 -25.43 -0.89
C SER A 442 8.27 -25.43 -2.41
N VAL A 443 8.54 -24.26 -3.00
CA VAL A 443 8.85 -24.06 -4.42
C VAL A 443 10.12 -23.23 -4.49
N GLY A 444 11.26 -23.86 -4.78
CA GLY A 444 12.56 -23.27 -4.51
C GLY A 444 12.73 -23.03 -3.01
N ASP A 445 13.06 -21.83 -2.62
CA ASP A 445 13.09 -21.37 -1.23
C ASP A 445 11.81 -20.60 -0.82
N GLY A 446 10.86 -20.43 -1.74
CA GLY A 446 9.54 -19.88 -1.47
C GLY A 446 8.50 -20.94 -1.06
N LEU A 447 7.28 -20.48 -0.79
CA LEU A 447 6.19 -21.31 -0.29
C LEU A 447 4.95 -21.17 -1.19
N ARG A 448 4.22 -22.26 -1.37
CA ARG A 448 2.87 -22.30 -1.96
C ARG A 448 1.91 -23.02 -1.04
N ALA A 449 0.62 -22.77 -1.20
CA ALA A 449 -0.43 -23.43 -0.46
C ALA A 449 -1.17 -24.47 -1.33
N VAL A 450 -1.51 -25.60 -0.73
CA VAL A 450 -2.29 -26.65 -1.37
C VAL A 450 -3.38 -27.17 -0.43
N ASP A 451 -4.48 -27.62 -0.98
CA ASP A 451 -5.50 -28.34 -0.24
C ASP A 451 -4.97 -29.68 0.29
N VAL A 452 -5.22 -29.97 1.56
CA VAL A 452 -4.70 -31.20 2.22
C VAL A 452 -5.30 -32.46 1.66
N VAL A 453 -6.52 -32.43 1.11
CA VAL A 453 -7.28 -33.59 0.67
C VAL A 453 -7.06 -33.83 -0.82
N THR A 454 -7.20 -32.81 -1.65
CA THR A 454 -7.13 -32.92 -3.11
C THR A 454 -5.70 -32.72 -3.63
N GLY A 455 -4.88 -31.96 -2.94
CA GLY A 455 -3.55 -31.53 -3.39
C GLY A 455 -3.60 -30.40 -4.42
N ASP A 456 -4.79 -29.85 -4.70
CA ASP A 456 -4.94 -28.72 -5.61
C ASP A 456 -4.33 -27.46 -4.98
N GLU A 457 -3.77 -26.60 -5.83
CA GLU A 457 -3.19 -25.33 -5.40
C GLU A 457 -4.28 -24.39 -4.90
N ARG A 458 -3.97 -23.64 -3.82
CA ARG A 458 -4.79 -22.57 -3.26
C ARG A 458 -4.10 -21.26 -3.49
N ALA A 459 -4.81 -20.28 -3.99
CA ALA A 459 -4.28 -18.94 -4.13
C ALA A 459 -3.67 -18.46 -2.82
N ALA A 460 -2.44 -17.99 -2.89
CA ALA A 460 -1.67 -17.56 -1.73
C ALA A 460 -0.63 -16.51 -2.12
N HIS A 461 -0.34 -15.62 -1.20
CA HIS A 461 0.75 -14.65 -1.33
C HIS A 461 1.41 -14.37 0.01
N GLU A 462 2.62 -13.84 -0.03
CA GLU A 462 3.28 -13.33 1.17
C GLU A 462 2.95 -11.85 1.39
N ALA A 463 2.76 -11.48 2.67
CA ALA A 463 2.58 -10.10 3.10
C ALA A 463 3.20 -9.90 4.49
N PHE A 464 3.45 -8.66 4.88
CA PHE A 464 3.74 -8.33 6.27
C PHE A 464 2.51 -8.57 7.16
N TRP A 465 2.74 -9.02 8.38
CA TRP A 465 1.68 -9.36 9.33
C TRP A 465 0.69 -8.23 9.57
N PHE A 466 1.17 -6.98 9.74
CA PHE A 466 0.26 -5.85 9.93
C PHE A 466 -0.72 -5.68 8.78
N ALA A 467 -0.26 -5.90 7.54
CA ALA A 467 -1.09 -5.77 6.35
C ALA A 467 -2.12 -6.91 6.29
N TRP A 468 -1.66 -8.16 6.36
CA TRP A 468 -2.57 -9.31 6.35
C TRP A 468 -3.64 -9.22 7.44
N SER A 469 -3.23 -8.97 8.70
CA SER A 469 -4.15 -8.98 9.85
C SER A 469 -5.14 -7.81 9.85
N GLN A 470 -4.85 -6.69 9.21
CA GLN A 470 -5.78 -5.56 9.07
C GLN A 470 -6.89 -5.83 8.07
N PHE A 471 -6.60 -6.55 6.98
CA PHE A 471 -7.61 -6.94 5.99
C PHE A 471 -8.33 -8.23 6.37
N HIS A 472 -7.72 -9.04 7.22
CA HIS A 472 -8.26 -10.32 7.72
C HIS A 472 -8.16 -10.38 9.25
N PRO A 473 -8.94 -9.57 10.00
CA PRO A 473 -8.82 -9.48 11.46
C PRO A 473 -9.12 -10.82 12.17
N ASP A 474 -10.00 -11.65 11.59
CA ASP A 474 -10.38 -12.95 12.14
C ASP A 474 -9.45 -14.10 11.68
N THR A 475 -8.28 -13.77 11.13
CA THR A 475 -7.37 -14.78 10.59
C THR A 475 -6.92 -15.80 11.65
N GLU A 476 -6.98 -17.07 11.29
CA GLU A 476 -6.32 -18.14 12.04
C GLU A 476 -4.81 -18.07 11.80
N LEU A 477 -4.05 -18.17 12.88
CA LEU A 477 -2.59 -18.12 12.84
C LEU A 477 -2.01 -19.50 13.13
N PHE A 478 -1.18 -20.00 12.22
CA PHE A 478 -0.39 -21.20 12.46
C PHE A 478 0.62 -20.95 13.58
N VAL A 479 0.60 -21.81 14.60
CA VAL A 479 1.57 -21.85 15.70
C VAL A 479 2.24 -23.22 15.66
N PRO A 480 3.59 -23.29 15.59
CA PRO A 480 4.35 -24.55 15.51
C PRO A 480 4.15 -25.51 16.68
#